data_9e4ac7e3b849e2cc4de99222b6cf76b6
#
_entry.id   9e4ac7e3b849e2cc4de99222b6cf76b6
#
_cell.length_a   1.000
_cell.length_b   1.000
_cell.length_c   1.000
_cell.angle_alpha   90.00
_cell.angle_beta   90.00
_cell.angle_gamma   90.00
#
_symmetry.space_group_name_H-M   'P 1'
#
loop_
_entity.id
_entity.type
_entity.pdbx_description
1 polymer ?
#
loop_
_entity_poly.entity_id
_entity_poly.type
_entity_poly.pdbx_seq_one_letter_code
_entity_poly.pdbx_strand_id
1 'polypeptide(L)'
;MGLANKSFYVVGWLMSYIEKNLISGETVVFRARLHWIVLAKPVLIACVFAALGITLLIVPFASHLSRDSSVRYTTVAGVICLLIAVIPVISGTTRRSSAEFAVTNKRVILKAGVFQVRTLELFLNKVESVSVDQTLWGRILGYGSIVIHGTGGSAEPFHLISHPLEFRHQVQQQIGSIS
;
A
#
# COMPACT_ATOMS: atom_id res chain seq x y z
N MET A 1 13.32 -8.75 -33.73
CA MET A 1 12.18 -7.91 -34.09
C MET A 1 11.19 -7.99 -32.97
N GLY A 2 11.41 -7.17 -31.91
CA GLY A 2 10.72 -7.21 -30.65
C GLY A 2 9.72 -6.08 -30.55
N LEU A 3 8.45 -6.41 -30.43
CA LEU A 3 7.41 -5.46 -30.05
C LEU A 3 7.38 -5.40 -28.52
N ALA A 4 8.23 -4.55 -27.96
CA ALA A 4 8.17 -4.20 -26.55
C ALA A 4 6.89 -3.43 -26.29
N ASN A 5 6.11 -3.98 -25.41
CA ASN A 5 4.85 -3.51 -24.84
C ASN A 5 4.92 -2.04 -24.37
N LYS A 6 4.45 -1.13 -25.21
CA LYS A 6 4.34 0.31 -24.97
C LYS A 6 3.03 0.70 -24.27
N SER A 7 2.52 -0.09 -23.36
CA SER A 7 1.20 0.16 -22.75
C SER A 7 1.21 0.52 -21.27
N PHE A 8 2.24 1.25 -20.78
CA PHE A 8 2.31 1.64 -19.37
C PHE A 8 2.63 3.12 -19.09
N TYR A 9 2.41 4.00 -20.06
CA TYR A 9 2.75 5.43 -19.93
C TYR A 9 1.54 6.35 -19.81
N VAL A 10 0.65 6.13 -18.87
CA VAL A 10 -0.42 7.12 -18.56
C VAL A 10 -0.62 7.35 -17.06
N VAL A 11 0.37 7.14 -16.22
CA VAL A 11 0.36 7.70 -14.85
C VAL A 11 1.75 8.29 -14.55
N GLY A 12 2.13 9.29 -15.33
CA GLY A 12 3.45 9.89 -15.29
C GLY A 12 3.56 11.10 -14.37
N TRP A 13 3.26 11.03 -13.06
CA TRP A 13 3.55 12.14 -12.15
C TRP A 13 4.23 11.76 -10.84
N LEU A 14 4.53 10.49 -10.61
CA LEU A 14 5.47 10.07 -9.57
C LEU A 14 6.45 9.07 -10.19
N MET A 15 7.57 9.57 -10.72
CA MET A 15 8.70 8.69 -11.02
C MET A 15 8.97 7.85 -9.78
N SER A 16 8.88 6.51 -9.93
CA SER A 16 9.11 5.55 -8.85
C SER A 16 10.43 5.87 -8.15
N TYR A 17 10.43 5.88 -6.83
CA TYR A 17 11.67 6.07 -6.06
C TYR A 17 12.77 5.13 -6.55
N ILE A 18 12.39 3.91 -6.89
CA ILE A 18 13.27 2.87 -7.39
C ILE A 18 13.97 3.34 -8.68
N GLU A 19 13.22 3.87 -9.66
CA GLU A 19 13.79 4.30 -10.95
C GLU A 19 14.78 5.46 -10.83
N LYS A 20 14.56 6.35 -9.87
CA LYS A 20 15.44 7.49 -9.62
C LYS A 20 16.77 7.10 -8.95
N ASN A 21 16.79 5.97 -8.25
CA ASN A 21 17.93 5.55 -7.43
C ASN A 21 18.65 4.31 -7.97
N LEU A 22 18.36 3.87 -9.20
CA LEU A 22 19.09 2.74 -9.82
C LEU A 22 20.55 3.12 -10.06
N ILE A 23 21.46 2.20 -9.67
CA ILE A 23 22.88 2.32 -9.93
C ILE A 23 23.18 1.90 -11.38
N SER A 24 24.26 2.41 -11.97
CA SER A 24 24.65 2.03 -13.32
C SER A 24 24.72 0.50 -13.52
N GLY A 25 24.01 0.01 -14.54
CA GLY A 25 23.88 -1.43 -14.82
C GLY A 25 22.97 -2.20 -13.86
N GLU A 26 22.15 -1.49 -13.07
CA GLU A 26 21.13 -2.10 -12.22
C GLU A 26 19.80 -2.20 -12.97
N THR A 27 19.17 -3.37 -12.93
CA THR A 27 17.88 -3.65 -13.56
C THR A 27 16.90 -4.20 -12.54
N VAL A 28 15.65 -3.74 -12.62
CA VAL A 28 14.58 -4.24 -11.75
C VAL A 28 14.08 -5.56 -12.32
N VAL A 29 14.22 -6.63 -11.52
CA VAL A 29 13.79 -7.99 -11.88
C VAL A 29 12.35 -8.23 -11.47
N PHE A 30 11.98 -7.79 -10.27
CA PHE A 30 10.64 -7.98 -9.74
C PHE A 30 10.17 -6.77 -8.95
N ARG A 31 8.86 -6.45 -9.04
CA ARG A 31 8.22 -5.39 -8.26
C ARG A 31 7.02 -5.96 -7.52
N ALA A 32 6.96 -5.70 -6.23
CA ALA A 32 5.78 -5.95 -5.41
C ALA A 32 5.16 -4.64 -4.93
N ARG A 33 3.89 -4.68 -4.57
CA ARG A 33 3.13 -3.54 -4.05
C ARG A 33 2.40 -3.94 -2.78
N LEU A 34 1.97 -2.95 -2.02
CA LEU A 34 1.05 -3.19 -0.92
C LEU A 34 -0.27 -3.76 -1.43
N HIS A 35 -0.74 -4.80 -0.74
CA HIS A 35 -2.00 -5.46 -1.11
C HIS A 35 -3.19 -4.52 -0.87
N TRP A 36 -4.26 -4.68 -1.66
CA TRP A 36 -5.46 -3.85 -1.54
C TRP A 36 -6.14 -3.94 -0.17
N ILE A 37 -5.90 -5.01 0.58
CA ILE A 37 -6.44 -5.21 1.94
C ILE A 37 -6.07 -4.07 2.91
N VAL A 38 -5.00 -3.30 2.61
CA VAL A 38 -4.64 -2.11 3.38
C VAL A 38 -5.76 -1.06 3.37
N LEU A 39 -6.61 -1.08 2.34
CA LEU A 39 -7.77 -0.19 2.21
C LEU A 39 -8.99 -0.66 3.01
N ALA A 40 -9.03 -1.93 3.45
CA ALA A 40 -10.21 -2.50 4.11
C ALA A 40 -10.61 -1.71 5.37
N LYS A 41 -9.65 -1.41 6.25
CA LYS A 41 -9.90 -0.60 7.46
C LYS A 41 -10.36 0.82 7.14
N PRO A 42 -9.66 1.63 6.33
CA PRO A 42 -10.11 2.98 5.98
C PRO A 42 -11.45 3.00 5.25
N VAL A 43 -11.73 2.05 4.36
CA VAL A 43 -13.03 1.94 3.68
C VAL A 43 -14.14 1.63 4.67
N LEU A 44 -13.93 0.71 5.61
CA LEU A 44 -14.92 0.38 6.64
C LEU A 44 -15.23 1.61 7.50
N ILE A 45 -14.22 2.35 7.94
CA ILE A 45 -14.40 3.61 8.68
C ILE A 45 -15.18 4.63 7.86
N ALA A 46 -14.83 4.78 6.58
CA ALA A 46 -15.54 5.69 5.67
C ALA A 46 -17.01 5.30 5.50
N CYS A 47 -17.32 4.01 5.38
CA CYS A 47 -18.70 3.51 5.28
C CYS A 47 -19.51 3.84 6.55
N VAL A 48 -18.94 3.72 7.74
CA VAL A 48 -19.61 4.07 9.01
C VAL A 48 -19.94 5.55 9.04
N PHE A 49 -18.96 6.43 8.74
CA PHE A 49 -19.20 7.88 8.72
C PHE A 49 -20.17 8.30 7.59
N ALA A 50 -20.11 7.64 6.44
CA ALA A 50 -21.04 7.89 5.34
C ALA A 50 -22.47 7.47 5.72
N ALA A 51 -22.65 6.30 6.32
CA ALA A 51 -23.97 5.85 6.80
C ALA A 51 -24.54 6.82 7.84
N LEU A 52 -23.73 7.25 8.81
CA LEU A 52 -24.14 8.24 9.81
C LEU A 52 -24.49 9.58 9.16
N GLY A 53 -23.68 10.07 8.23
CA GLY A 53 -23.95 11.32 7.51
C GLY A 53 -25.24 11.27 6.70
N ILE A 54 -25.46 10.16 5.99
CA ILE A 54 -26.70 9.95 5.21
C ILE A 54 -27.92 9.90 6.12
N THR A 55 -27.87 9.19 7.25
CA THR A 55 -28.99 9.14 8.20
C THR A 55 -29.33 10.51 8.76
N LEU A 56 -28.32 11.32 9.13
CA LEU A 56 -28.52 12.69 9.61
C LEU A 56 -29.11 13.63 8.56
N LEU A 57 -28.96 13.34 7.27
CA LEU A 57 -29.57 14.10 6.18
C LEU A 57 -31.02 13.64 5.88
N ILE A 58 -31.29 12.33 5.95
CA ILE A 58 -32.59 11.76 5.57
C ILE A 58 -33.62 11.94 6.69
N VAL A 59 -33.25 11.72 7.95
CA VAL A 59 -34.22 11.77 9.09
C VAL A 59 -34.97 13.10 9.21
N PRO A 60 -34.31 14.27 9.13
CA PRO A 60 -35.06 15.54 9.15
C PRO A 60 -36.02 15.73 7.97
N PHE A 61 -35.62 15.24 6.80
CA PHE A 61 -36.45 15.35 5.60
C PHE A 61 -37.68 14.44 5.67
N ALA A 62 -37.53 13.23 6.21
CA ALA A 62 -38.65 12.26 6.37
C ALA A 62 -39.63 12.64 7.47
N SER A 63 -39.22 13.39 8.49
CA SER A 63 -40.06 13.79 9.63
C SER A 63 -40.89 15.05 9.43
N HIS A 64 -40.90 15.66 8.22
CA HIS A 64 -41.58 16.93 7.92
C HIS A 64 -41.31 18.10 8.89
N LEU A 65 -40.24 17.98 9.69
CA LEU A 65 -39.78 18.97 10.68
C LEU A 65 -39.07 20.17 10.03
N SER A 66 -39.46 20.54 8.82
CA SER A 66 -38.72 21.43 7.91
C SER A 66 -38.57 22.89 8.35
N ARG A 67 -38.92 23.25 9.56
CA ARG A 67 -38.87 24.67 10.02
C ARG A 67 -38.20 24.92 11.37
N ASP A 68 -37.62 23.89 11.99
CA ASP A 68 -36.98 24.04 13.30
C ASP A 68 -35.48 24.23 13.15
N SER A 69 -34.84 25.00 14.04
CA SER A 69 -33.39 25.22 14.06
C SER A 69 -32.61 23.92 14.18
N SER A 70 -33.19 22.89 14.81
CA SER A 70 -32.62 21.55 14.94
C SER A 70 -32.32 20.91 13.60
N VAL A 71 -33.16 21.10 12.57
CA VAL A 71 -32.95 20.57 11.22
C VAL A 71 -31.69 21.15 10.57
N ARG A 72 -31.43 22.43 10.79
CA ARG A 72 -30.22 23.07 10.26
C ARG A 72 -28.94 22.45 10.85
N TYR A 73 -28.93 22.25 12.16
CA TYR A 73 -27.79 21.65 12.83
C TYR A 73 -27.54 20.18 12.41
N THR A 74 -28.60 19.38 12.27
CA THR A 74 -28.50 17.99 11.82
C THR A 74 -28.01 17.88 10.36
N THR A 75 -28.49 18.77 9.49
CA THR A 75 -28.02 18.83 8.09
C THR A 75 -26.55 19.21 8.01
N VAL A 76 -26.10 20.23 8.75
CA VAL A 76 -24.70 20.63 8.81
C VAL A 76 -23.84 19.49 9.36
N ALA A 77 -24.26 18.83 10.43
CA ALA A 77 -23.57 17.69 11.01
C ALA A 77 -23.48 16.53 10.00
N GLY A 78 -24.53 16.23 9.26
CA GLY A 78 -24.55 15.22 8.21
C GLY A 78 -23.53 15.50 7.10
N VAL A 79 -23.46 16.74 6.62
CA VAL A 79 -22.47 17.17 5.63
C VAL A 79 -21.03 17.03 6.16
N ILE A 80 -20.79 17.44 7.41
CA ILE A 80 -19.48 17.30 8.06
C ILE A 80 -19.07 15.83 8.16
N CYS A 81 -19.98 14.93 8.54
CA CYS A 81 -19.73 13.49 8.59
C CYS A 81 -19.33 12.92 7.22
N LEU A 82 -20.00 13.36 6.14
CA LEU A 82 -19.64 12.93 4.78
C LEU A 82 -18.27 13.44 4.35
N LEU A 83 -17.90 14.66 4.69
CA LEU A 83 -16.57 15.20 4.42
C LEU A 83 -15.50 14.43 5.20
N ILE A 84 -15.75 14.11 6.47
CA ILE A 84 -14.85 13.30 7.29
C ILE A 84 -14.68 11.89 6.72
N ALA A 85 -15.73 11.29 6.14
CA ALA A 85 -15.68 9.97 5.53
C ALA A 85 -14.66 9.85 4.37
N VAL A 86 -14.35 10.95 3.71
CA VAL A 86 -13.37 10.97 2.59
C VAL A 86 -11.93 10.86 3.08
N ILE A 87 -11.62 11.37 4.27
CA ILE A 87 -10.26 11.43 4.82
C ILE A 87 -9.59 10.05 4.93
N PRO A 88 -10.21 9.02 5.54
CA PRO A 88 -9.59 7.70 5.64
C PRO A 88 -9.33 7.04 4.28
N VAL A 89 -10.19 7.28 3.29
CA VAL A 89 -10.01 6.73 1.93
C VAL A 89 -8.78 7.36 1.26
N ILE A 90 -8.65 8.68 1.31
CA ILE A 90 -7.47 9.38 0.77
C ILE A 90 -6.19 8.89 1.49
N SER A 91 -6.21 8.80 2.81
CA SER A 91 -5.06 8.35 3.58
C SER A 91 -4.67 6.89 3.24
N GLY A 92 -5.65 6.01 3.07
CA GLY A 92 -5.42 4.62 2.68
C GLY A 92 -4.84 4.48 1.27
N THR A 93 -5.38 5.20 0.30
CA THR A 93 -4.87 5.21 -1.08
C THR A 93 -3.47 5.78 -1.18
N THR A 94 -3.19 6.88 -0.49
CA THR A 94 -1.85 7.49 -0.42
C THR A 94 -0.85 6.51 0.21
N ARG A 95 -1.23 5.83 1.29
CA ARG A 95 -0.38 4.82 1.93
C ARG A 95 -0.03 3.67 0.98
N ARG A 96 -0.99 3.21 0.18
CA ARG A 96 -0.78 2.16 -0.80
C ARG A 96 0.14 2.60 -1.93
N SER A 97 -0.04 3.80 -2.46
CA SER A 97 0.76 4.32 -3.58
C SER A 97 2.18 4.72 -3.18
N SER A 98 2.42 5.02 -1.89
CA SER A 98 3.75 5.42 -1.39
C SER A 98 4.64 4.24 -1.02
N ALA A 99 4.14 3.00 -1.09
CA ALA A 99 4.93 1.81 -0.80
C ALA A 99 5.42 1.17 -2.10
N GLU A 100 6.73 0.99 -2.20
CA GLU A 100 7.41 0.40 -3.34
C GLU A 100 8.38 -0.69 -2.86
N PHE A 101 8.27 -1.88 -3.44
CA PHE A 101 9.13 -3.01 -3.14
C PHE A 101 9.70 -3.55 -4.45
N ALA A 102 11.02 -3.67 -4.53
CA ALA A 102 11.68 -4.21 -5.71
C ALA A 102 12.83 -5.14 -5.38
N VAL A 103 13.01 -6.12 -6.23
CA VAL A 103 14.21 -6.94 -6.33
C VAL A 103 14.93 -6.55 -7.60
N THR A 104 16.19 -6.19 -7.47
CA THR A 104 17.05 -5.87 -8.61
C THR A 104 18.10 -6.96 -8.76
N ASN A 105 18.89 -6.88 -9.81
CA ASN A 105 20.04 -7.77 -10.00
C ASN A 105 21.21 -7.50 -9.03
N LYS A 106 21.14 -6.44 -8.18
CA LYS A 106 22.22 -6.08 -7.25
C LYS A 106 21.77 -6.00 -5.79
N ARG A 107 20.54 -5.56 -5.53
CA ARG A 107 20.02 -5.31 -4.18
C ARG A 107 18.51 -5.50 -4.09
N VAL A 108 18.03 -5.60 -2.86
CA VAL A 108 16.61 -5.53 -2.53
C VAL A 108 16.31 -4.13 -2.01
N ILE A 109 15.26 -3.50 -2.54
CA ILE A 109 14.83 -2.15 -2.17
C ILE A 109 13.39 -2.24 -1.65
N LEU A 110 13.19 -1.90 -0.39
CA LEU A 110 11.89 -1.83 0.23
C LEU A 110 11.67 -0.42 0.78
N LYS A 111 10.65 0.24 0.29
CA LYS A 111 10.24 1.56 0.76
C LYS A 111 8.77 1.52 1.16
N ALA A 112 8.48 1.95 2.37
CA ALA A 112 7.11 2.03 2.89
C ALA A 112 6.93 3.26 3.75
N GLY A 113 5.70 3.81 3.77
CA GLY A 113 5.30 4.93 4.59
C GLY A 113 5.02 6.21 3.82
N VAL A 114 4.20 7.09 4.40
CA VAL A 114 3.80 8.40 3.85
C VAL A 114 4.42 9.53 4.65
N PHE A 115 4.16 9.57 5.96
CA PHE A 115 4.70 10.59 6.86
C PHE A 115 6.07 10.19 7.41
N GLN A 116 6.21 8.93 7.78
CA GLN A 116 7.47 8.34 8.21
C GLN A 116 7.89 7.32 7.16
N VAL A 117 8.77 7.71 6.27
CA VAL A 117 9.29 6.84 5.22
C VAL A 117 10.38 5.95 5.81
N ARG A 118 10.17 4.64 5.70
CA ARG A 118 11.19 3.62 6.00
C ARG A 118 11.70 3.07 4.68
N THR A 119 13.00 3.10 4.51
CA THR A 119 13.66 2.54 3.33
C THR A 119 14.71 1.53 3.81
N LEU A 120 14.61 0.32 3.31
CA LEU A 120 15.63 -0.71 3.46
C LEU A 120 16.23 -0.99 2.09
N GLU A 121 17.51 -0.78 1.95
CA GLU A 121 18.29 -1.15 0.77
C GLU A 121 19.38 -2.10 1.20
N LEU A 122 19.31 -3.34 0.74
CA LEU A 122 20.25 -4.39 1.12
C LEU A 122 20.80 -5.07 -0.13
N PHE A 123 22.11 -5.06 -0.31
CA PHE A 123 22.77 -5.79 -1.37
C PHE A 123 22.52 -7.30 -1.25
N LEU A 124 22.31 -7.98 -2.37
CA LEU A 124 21.97 -9.40 -2.40
C LEU A 124 23.02 -10.27 -1.70
N ASN A 125 24.31 -9.90 -1.79
CA ASN A 125 25.40 -10.59 -1.09
C ASN A 125 25.42 -10.36 0.45
N LYS A 126 24.56 -9.47 0.96
CA LYS A 126 24.38 -9.19 2.38
C LYS A 126 23.07 -9.74 2.93
N VAL A 127 22.24 -10.35 2.09
CA VAL A 127 21.00 -11.02 2.50
C VAL A 127 21.34 -12.41 3.00
N GLU A 128 21.05 -12.68 4.27
CA GLU A 128 21.22 -14.00 4.89
C GLU A 128 19.98 -14.87 4.73
N SER A 129 18.82 -14.29 5.00
CA SER A 129 17.57 -15.02 4.86
C SER A 129 16.38 -14.09 4.58
N VAL A 130 15.35 -14.65 3.95
CA VAL A 130 14.06 -13.98 3.72
C VAL A 130 12.97 -14.84 4.32
N SER A 131 12.37 -14.35 5.41
CA SER A 131 11.24 -14.98 6.07
C SER A 131 9.93 -14.41 5.53
N VAL A 132 8.93 -15.27 5.37
CA VAL A 132 7.59 -14.88 4.94
C VAL A 132 6.58 -15.40 5.93
N ASP A 133 5.77 -14.50 6.48
CA ASP A 133 4.68 -14.82 7.39
C ASP A 133 3.34 -14.53 6.72
N GLN A 134 2.50 -15.58 6.63
CA GLN A 134 1.16 -15.48 6.08
C GLN A 134 0.13 -16.08 7.03
N THR A 135 -0.90 -15.31 7.33
CA THR A 135 -2.09 -15.84 8.01
C THR A 135 -2.91 -16.71 7.05
N LEU A 136 -3.90 -17.45 7.55
CA LEU A 136 -4.82 -18.20 6.70
C LEU A 136 -5.49 -17.32 5.66
N TRP A 137 -5.99 -16.16 6.04
CA TRP A 137 -6.55 -15.16 5.14
C TRP A 137 -5.51 -14.59 4.18
N GLY A 138 -4.27 -14.42 4.65
CA GLY A 138 -3.15 -13.98 3.83
C GLY A 138 -2.85 -14.97 2.69
N ARG A 139 -2.93 -16.27 2.95
CA ARG A 139 -2.74 -17.31 1.92
C ARG A 139 -3.87 -17.32 0.89
N ILE A 140 -5.13 -17.21 1.33
CA ILE A 140 -6.29 -17.19 0.43
C ILE A 140 -6.30 -15.94 -0.44
N LEU A 141 -6.00 -14.78 0.13
CA LEU A 141 -6.06 -13.48 -0.55
C LEU A 141 -4.73 -13.08 -1.22
N GLY A 142 -3.64 -13.82 -1.01
CA GLY A 142 -2.35 -13.57 -1.65
C GLY A 142 -1.55 -12.42 -1.03
N TYR A 143 -1.66 -12.18 0.29
CA TYR A 143 -0.85 -11.19 1.00
C TYR A 143 -0.10 -11.79 2.19
N GLY A 144 0.93 -11.08 2.66
CA GLY A 144 1.69 -11.48 3.83
C GLY A 144 2.70 -10.43 4.26
N SER A 145 3.50 -10.79 5.24
CA SER A 145 4.63 -9.99 5.73
C SER A 145 5.94 -10.61 5.28
N ILE A 146 6.91 -9.77 4.97
CA ILE A 146 8.27 -10.19 4.61
C ILE A 146 9.24 -9.60 5.64
N VAL A 147 10.15 -10.41 6.13
CA VAL A 147 11.27 -9.98 6.96
C VAL A 147 12.56 -10.38 6.24
N ILE A 148 13.41 -9.41 5.97
CA ILE A 148 14.72 -9.64 5.36
C ILE A 148 15.77 -9.50 6.45
N HIS A 149 16.59 -10.54 6.61
CA HIS A 149 17.71 -10.56 7.53
C HIS A 149 19.00 -10.34 6.76
N GLY A 150 19.74 -9.33 7.15
CA GLY A 150 21.04 -9.00 6.58
C GLY A 150 22.18 -9.27 7.56
N THR A 151 23.39 -9.37 7.06
CA THR A 151 24.63 -9.64 7.83
C THR A 151 24.95 -8.62 8.93
N GLY A 152 24.12 -7.56 9.09
CA GLY A 152 24.26 -6.56 10.15
C GLY A 152 23.22 -6.66 11.26
N GLY A 153 22.45 -7.77 11.34
CA GLY A 153 21.40 -7.96 12.35
C GLY A 153 20.15 -7.10 12.17
N SER A 154 20.05 -6.35 11.08
CA SER A 154 18.84 -5.59 10.76
C SER A 154 17.74 -6.53 10.25
N ALA A 155 16.65 -6.65 10.99
CA ALA A 155 15.46 -7.37 10.58
C ALA A 155 14.28 -6.41 10.63
N GLU A 156 13.84 -5.89 9.50
CA GLU A 156 12.65 -5.04 9.44
C GLU A 156 11.48 -5.77 8.78
N PRO A 157 10.33 -5.89 9.49
CA PRO A 157 9.14 -6.49 8.92
C PRO A 157 8.40 -5.49 8.02
N PHE A 158 8.10 -5.91 6.81
CA PHE A 158 7.22 -5.21 5.87
C PHE A 158 5.91 -5.98 5.72
N HIS A 159 4.81 -5.35 6.11
CA HIS A 159 3.49 -5.99 6.19
C HIS A 159 2.63 -5.74 4.95
N LEU A 160 1.67 -6.66 4.72
CA LEU A 160 0.64 -6.53 3.68
C LEU A 160 1.18 -6.43 2.25
N ILE A 161 2.29 -7.11 1.97
CA ILE A 161 2.86 -7.20 0.63
C ILE A 161 2.06 -8.20 -0.20
N SER A 162 1.79 -7.86 -1.46
CA SER A 162 1.18 -8.76 -2.42
C SER A 162 2.18 -9.81 -2.88
N HIS A 163 1.76 -11.08 -3.00
CA HIS A 163 2.55 -12.21 -3.50
C HIS A 163 3.91 -12.39 -2.79
N PRO A 164 3.93 -12.47 -1.44
CA PRO A 164 5.19 -12.47 -0.69
C PRO A 164 6.06 -13.71 -0.95
N LEU A 165 5.47 -14.85 -1.29
CA LEU A 165 6.21 -16.07 -1.63
C LEU A 165 6.97 -15.91 -2.96
N GLU A 166 6.34 -15.25 -3.94
CA GLU A 166 6.97 -14.95 -5.22
C GLU A 166 8.13 -13.97 -5.02
N PHE A 167 7.93 -12.92 -4.21
CA PHE A 167 9.00 -11.99 -3.85
C PHE A 167 10.20 -12.72 -3.24
N ARG A 168 9.97 -13.62 -2.27
CA ARG A 168 11.02 -14.45 -1.67
C ARG A 168 11.74 -15.30 -2.74
N HIS A 169 10.98 -15.94 -3.62
CA HIS A 169 11.54 -16.77 -4.68
C HIS A 169 12.46 -15.96 -5.61
N GLN A 170 12.04 -14.77 -6.00
CA GLN A 170 12.85 -13.88 -6.84
C GLN A 170 14.13 -13.43 -6.14
N VAL A 171 14.07 -13.09 -4.84
CA VAL A 171 15.28 -12.76 -4.07
C VAL A 171 16.24 -13.95 -4.04
N GLN A 172 15.75 -15.15 -3.73
CA GLN A 172 16.58 -16.37 -3.66
C GLN A 172 17.20 -16.70 -5.03
N GLN A 173 16.44 -16.54 -6.11
CA GLN A 173 16.93 -16.76 -7.47
C GLN A 173 18.07 -15.79 -7.83
N GLN A 174 17.94 -14.52 -7.46
CA GLN A 174 18.98 -13.52 -7.70
C GLN A 174 20.24 -13.78 -6.85
N ILE A 175 20.09 -14.22 -5.60
CA ILE A 175 21.24 -14.62 -4.76
C ILE A 175 21.97 -15.80 -5.40
N GLY A 176 21.25 -16.82 -5.88
CA GLY A 176 21.86 -17.98 -6.54
C GLY A 176 22.55 -17.66 -7.88
N SER A 177 22.19 -16.56 -8.53
CA SER A 177 22.85 -16.12 -9.78
C SER A 177 24.16 -15.37 -9.57
N ILE A 178 24.45 -14.94 -8.33
CA ILE A 178 25.66 -14.18 -7.96
C ILE A 178 26.72 -15.09 -7.30
N SER A 179 26.28 -16.26 -6.78
CA SER A 179 27.16 -17.27 -6.19
C SER A 179 27.85 -18.10 -7.26
#